data_6b0eed4968cb76f7e5072b9b6bffdee3
#
_entry.id   6b0eed4968cb76f7e5072b9b6bffdee3
#
_cell.length_a   1.000
_cell.length_b   1.000
_cell.length_c   1.000
_cell.angle_alpha   90.00
_cell.angle_beta   90.00
_cell.angle_gamma   90.00
#
_symmetry.space_group_name_H-M   'P 1'
#
loop_
_entity.id
_entity.type
_entity.pdbx_description
1 polymer ?
#
loop_
_entity_poly.entity_id
_entity_poly.type
_entity_poly.pdbx_seq_one_letter_code
_entity_poly.pdbx_strand_id
1 'polypeptide(L)'
;MLLLLAALALVVGPRGGLLAAVLGLGIALPLLLTGMALEIVAFIGWIDLHRHCSRGVQLPSVQRLLPDRDKLGVLLAQLPLLLLPAAALWPSVWLTRAAGLALLLAWLSVWSALRGVRRRADRFLLMLEHRP
;
A
#
# COMPACT_ATOMS: atom_id res chain seq x y z
N MET A 1 -1.69 16.34 -3.61
CA MET A 1 -0.45 17.07 -3.27
C MET A 1 0.75 16.60 -4.08
N LEU A 2 1.14 15.32 -4.04
CA LEU A 2 2.29 14.78 -4.82
C LEU A 2 2.13 14.95 -6.34
N LEU A 3 0.93 14.76 -6.89
CA LEU A 3 0.65 14.99 -8.31
C LEU A 3 0.77 16.46 -8.70
N LEU A 4 0.38 17.37 -7.81
CA LEU A 4 0.57 18.81 -8.02
C LEU A 4 2.05 19.18 -8.01
N LEU A 5 2.85 18.60 -7.12
CA LEU A 5 4.29 18.76 -7.10
C LEU A 5 4.96 18.20 -8.37
N ALA A 6 4.48 17.06 -8.86
CA ALA A 6 4.94 16.49 -10.12
C ALA A 6 4.60 17.39 -11.32
N ALA A 7 3.40 17.96 -11.35
CA ALA A 7 2.99 18.91 -12.38
C ALA A 7 3.81 20.21 -12.32
N LEU A 8 4.09 20.71 -11.12
CA LEU A 8 4.94 21.88 -10.91
C LEU A 8 6.37 21.60 -11.36
N ALA A 9 6.92 20.43 -11.07
CA ALA A 9 8.26 20.01 -11.46
C ALA A 9 8.44 19.96 -13.00
N LEU A 10 7.36 19.66 -13.74
CA LEU A 10 7.37 19.70 -15.22
C LEU A 10 7.66 21.10 -15.78
N VAL A 11 7.28 22.14 -15.05
CA VAL A 11 7.40 23.54 -15.50
C VAL A 11 8.78 24.12 -15.18
N VAL A 12 9.51 23.56 -14.22
CA VAL A 12 10.66 24.22 -13.56
C VAL A 12 12.01 23.98 -14.24
N GLY A 13 12.12 23.22 -15.35
CA GLY A 13 13.39 23.16 -16.06
C GLY A 13 13.72 21.83 -16.76
N PRO A 14 14.92 21.68 -17.33
CA PRO A 14 15.29 20.52 -18.17
C PRO A 14 15.28 19.17 -17.43
N ARG A 15 15.40 19.17 -16.10
CA ARG A 15 15.26 17.98 -15.25
C ARG A 15 13.84 17.80 -14.68
N GLY A 16 12.94 18.75 -14.97
CA GLY A 16 11.57 18.75 -14.45
C GLY A 16 10.77 17.52 -14.89
N GLY A 17 10.94 17.07 -16.12
CA GLY A 17 10.29 15.86 -16.63
C GLY A 17 10.67 14.59 -15.87
N LEU A 18 11.96 14.42 -15.52
CA LEU A 18 12.41 13.27 -14.72
C LEU A 18 11.85 13.32 -13.31
N LEU A 19 11.89 14.49 -12.67
CA LEU A 19 11.31 14.67 -11.33
C LEU A 19 9.78 14.43 -11.33
N ALA A 20 9.09 14.95 -12.33
CA ALA A 20 7.65 14.71 -12.48
C ALA A 20 7.33 13.22 -12.64
N ALA A 21 8.10 12.50 -13.46
CA ALA A 21 7.94 11.06 -13.64
C ALA A 21 8.21 10.29 -12.33
N VAL A 22 9.29 10.63 -11.62
CA VAL A 22 9.63 9.99 -10.34
C VAL A 22 8.58 10.26 -9.27
N LEU A 23 8.12 11.49 -9.13
CA LEU A 23 7.09 11.85 -8.15
C LEU A 23 5.72 11.27 -8.50
N GLY A 24 5.32 11.36 -9.77
CA GLY A 24 4.02 10.87 -10.23
C GLY A 24 3.96 9.34 -10.30
N LEU A 25 4.83 8.74 -11.10
CA LEU A 25 4.82 7.30 -11.35
C LEU A 25 5.54 6.51 -10.25
N GLY A 26 6.62 7.06 -9.69
CA GLY A 26 7.41 6.36 -8.69
C GLY A 26 6.82 6.39 -7.28
N ILE A 27 6.13 7.44 -6.91
CA ILE A 27 5.61 7.62 -5.55
C ILE A 27 4.10 7.76 -5.51
N ALA A 28 3.53 8.73 -6.22
CA ALA A 28 2.12 9.04 -6.11
C ALA A 28 1.22 7.89 -6.60
N LEU A 29 1.54 7.30 -7.75
CA LEU A 29 0.76 6.21 -8.31
C LEU A 29 0.81 4.94 -7.44
N PRO A 30 1.97 4.43 -7.00
CA PRO A 30 2.05 3.29 -6.09
C PRO A 30 1.34 3.53 -4.76
N LEU A 31 1.44 4.72 -4.17
CA LEU A 31 0.72 5.08 -2.94
C LEU A 31 -0.80 5.02 -3.13
N LEU A 32 -1.30 5.60 -4.21
CA LEU A 32 -2.71 5.59 -4.55
C LEU A 32 -3.22 4.16 -4.77
N LEU A 33 -2.51 3.39 -5.57
CA LEU A 33 -2.87 1.99 -5.86
C LEU A 33 -2.82 1.13 -4.61
N THR A 34 -1.83 1.34 -3.75
CA THR A 34 -1.72 0.62 -2.47
C THR A 34 -2.89 0.94 -1.55
N GLY A 35 -3.24 2.21 -1.39
CA GLY A 35 -4.37 2.63 -0.57
C GLY A 35 -5.67 2.01 -1.06
N MET A 36 -5.94 2.09 -2.35
CA MET A 36 -7.13 1.48 -2.97
C MET A 36 -7.12 -0.04 -2.84
N ALA A 37 -5.99 -0.70 -3.12
CA ALA A 37 -5.89 -2.16 -3.06
C ALA A 37 -6.15 -2.69 -1.64
N LEU A 38 -5.63 -2.04 -0.61
CA LEU A 38 -5.85 -2.43 0.78
C LEU A 38 -7.33 -2.34 1.17
N GLU A 39 -8.03 -1.28 0.74
CA GLU A 39 -9.45 -1.12 1.03
C GLU A 39 -10.31 -2.11 0.24
N ILE A 40 -10.01 -2.31 -1.05
CA ILE A 40 -10.73 -3.25 -1.91
C ILE A 40 -10.56 -4.68 -1.41
N VAL A 41 -9.36 -5.10 -1.04
CA VAL A 41 -9.10 -6.47 -0.55
C VAL A 41 -9.80 -6.70 0.78
N ALA A 42 -9.78 -5.72 1.70
CA ALA A 42 -10.50 -5.80 2.96
C ALA A 42 -12.03 -5.91 2.74
N PHE A 43 -12.56 -5.15 1.79
CA PHE A 43 -13.98 -5.16 1.44
C PHE A 43 -14.40 -6.47 0.76
N ILE A 44 -13.61 -6.98 -0.19
CA ILE A 44 -13.86 -8.28 -0.83
C ILE A 44 -13.83 -9.40 0.20
N GLY A 45 -12.85 -9.39 1.10
CA GLY A 45 -12.77 -10.35 2.20
C GLY A 45 -14.01 -10.30 3.11
N TRP A 46 -14.52 -9.11 3.38
CA TRP A 46 -15.74 -8.93 4.16
C TRP A 46 -17.00 -9.46 3.43
N ILE A 47 -17.12 -9.18 2.11
CA ILE A 47 -18.23 -9.70 1.29
C ILE A 47 -18.19 -11.23 1.25
N ASP A 48 -17.01 -11.82 1.09
CA ASP A 48 -16.84 -13.26 1.05
C ASP A 48 -17.23 -13.91 2.36
N LEU A 49 -16.82 -13.34 3.49
CA LEU A 49 -17.30 -13.75 4.82
C LEU A 49 -18.82 -13.64 4.95
N HIS A 50 -19.40 -12.58 4.41
CA HIS A 50 -20.87 -12.38 4.47
C HIS A 50 -21.65 -13.42 3.66
N ARG A 51 -21.07 -13.92 2.58
CA ARG A 51 -21.68 -14.98 1.77
C ARG A 51 -21.62 -16.35 2.43
N HIS A 52 -20.57 -16.63 3.20
CA HIS A 52 -20.36 -17.92 3.84
C HIS A 52 -21.00 -18.02 5.23
N CYS A 53 -21.40 -16.91 5.83
CA CYS A 53 -22.03 -16.91 7.14
C CYS A 53 -23.56 -17.01 7.03
N SER A 54 -24.15 -17.91 7.83
CA SER A 54 -25.61 -18.01 7.97
C SER A 54 -26.19 -16.77 8.66
N ARG A 55 -27.46 -16.49 8.38
CA ARG A 55 -28.21 -15.39 9.03
C ARG A 55 -28.12 -15.52 10.55
N GLY A 56 -27.69 -14.46 11.23
CA GLY A 56 -27.62 -14.39 12.69
C GLY A 56 -26.22 -14.37 13.29
N VAL A 57 -25.15 -14.55 12.49
CA VAL A 57 -23.75 -14.42 12.95
C VAL A 57 -23.31 -12.96 12.86
N GLN A 58 -22.83 -12.40 13.98
CA GLN A 58 -22.21 -11.09 13.96
C GLN A 58 -20.86 -11.16 13.24
N LEU A 59 -20.79 -10.51 12.08
CA LEU A 59 -19.56 -10.43 11.29
C LEU A 59 -18.63 -9.34 11.83
N PRO A 60 -17.32 -9.57 11.80
CA PRO A 60 -16.36 -8.51 12.12
C PRO A 60 -16.49 -7.35 11.12
N SER A 61 -16.30 -6.12 11.60
CA SER A 61 -16.27 -4.95 10.73
C SER A 61 -15.07 -5.02 9.77
N VAL A 62 -15.17 -4.35 8.62
CA VAL A 62 -14.06 -4.24 7.65
C VAL A 62 -12.79 -3.72 8.32
N GLN A 63 -12.91 -2.85 9.31
CA GLN A 63 -11.79 -2.32 10.09
C GLN A 63 -11.05 -3.39 10.91
N ARG A 64 -11.71 -4.48 11.31
CA ARG A 64 -11.04 -5.59 12.00
C ARG A 64 -10.21 -6.46 11.07
N LEU A 65 -10.57 -6.53 9.79
CA LEU A 65 -9.79 -7.25 8.78
C LEU A 65 -8.51 -6.49 8.43
N LEU A 66 -8.59 -5.18 8.42
CA LEU A 66 -7.44 -4.31 8.17
C LEU A 66 -7.39 -3.20 9.23
N PRO A 67 -6.77 -3.45 10.38
CA PRO A 67 -6.63 -2.45 11.43
C PRO A 67 -5.78 -1.26 10.97
N ASP A 68 -6.08 -0.09 11.49
CA ASP A 68 -5.39 1.16 11.14
C ASP A 68 -3.88 1.12 11.39
N ARG A 69 -3.44 0.30 12.35
CA ARG A 69 -2.01 0.06 12.60
C ARG A 69 -1.30 -0.56 11.39
N ASP A 70 -1.94 -1.51 10.71
CA ASP A 70 -1.37 -2.16 9.54
C ASP A 70 -1.33 -1.20 8.35
N LYS A 71 -2.38 -0.37 8.18
CA LYS A 71 -2.41 0.70 7.18
C LYS A 71 -1.27 1.70 7.42
N LEU A 72 -1.13 2.14 8.67
CA LEU A 72 -0.06 3.06 9.05
C LEU A 72 1.32 2.44 8.84
N GLY A 73 1.50 1.16 9.20
CA GLY A 73 2.74 0.43 8.99
C GLY A 73 3.14 0.37 7.51
N VAL A 74 2.19 0.10 6.61
CA VAL A 74 2.42 0.09 5.16
C VAL A 74 2.77 1.48 4.65
N LEU A 75 2.07 2.51 5.11
CA LEU A 75 2.36 3.90 4.73
C LEU A 75 3.73 4.35 5.22
N LEU A 76 4.10 4.02 6.46
CA LEU A 76 5.42 4.32 7.01
C LEU A 76 6.54 3.58 6.26
N ALA A 77 6.30 2.34 5.85
CA ALA A 77 7.25 1.57 5.05
C ALA A 77 7.48 2.17 3.64
N GLN A 78 6.61 3.07 3.21
CA GLN A 78 6.76 3.79 1.94
C GLN A 78 7.54 5.11 2.09
N LEU A 79 7.77 5.60 3.30
CA LEU A 79 8.57 6.82 3.51
C LEU A 79 9.96 6.77 2.86
N PRO A 80 10.70 5.64 2.85
CA PRO A 80 11.98 5.54 2.16
C PRO A 80 11.90 5.78 0.64
N LEU A 81 10.70 5.72 0.02
CA LEU A 81 10.52 6.07 -1.40
C LEU A 81 10.83 7.54 -1.70
N LEU A 82 10.88 8.39 -0.68
CA LEU A 82 11.36 9.77 -0.81
C LEU A 82 12.84 9.85 -1.25
N LEU A 83 13.58 8.74 -1.13
CA LEU A 83 14.93 8.64 -1.71
C LEU A 83 14.94 8.65 -3.25
N LEU A 84 13.83 8.26 -3.90
CA LEU A 84 13.73 8.27 -5.36
C LEU A 84 13.94 9.68 -5.97
N PRO A 85 13.21 10.73 -5.53
CA PRO A 85 13.47 12.07 -6.04
C PRO A 85 14.85 12.59 -5.65
N ALA A 86 15.37 12.24 -4.48
CA ALA A 86 16.73 12.58 -4.08
C ALA A 86 17.77 11.93 -5.01
N ALA A 87 17.59 10.67 -5.38
CA ALA A 87 18.45 9.97 -6.34
C ALA A 87 18.37 10.57 -7.76
N ALA A 88 17.20 11.09 -8.15
CA ALA A 88 17.01 11.76 -9.43
C ALA A 88 17.71 13.12 -9.48
N LEU A 89 17.77 13.86 -8.37
CA LEU A 89 18.46 15.15 -8.25
C LEU A 89 19.97 15.01 -8.11
N TRP A 90 20.41 13.99 -7.37
CA TRP A 90 21.82 13.72 -7.10
C TRP A 90 22.20 12.33 -7.61
N PRO A 91 22.71 12.21 -8.85
CA PRO A 91 23.08 10.91 -9.40
C PRO A 91 24.28 10.34 -8.65
N SER A 92 24.00 9.46 -7.69
CA SER A 92 24.96 8.68 -6.93
C SER A 92 24.59 7.21 -7.00
N VAL A 93 25.57 6.33 -7.26
CA VAL A 93 25.34 4.88 -7.33
C VAL A 93 24.78 4.34 -6.01
N TRP A 94 25.26 4.85 -4.89
CA TRP A 94 24.80 4.46 -3.57
C TRP A 94 23.36 4.87 -3.32
N LEU A 95 23.01 6.10 -3.69
CA LEU A 95 21.66 6.63 -3.52
C LEU A 95 20.65 5.89 -4.39
N THR A 96 21.03 5.55 -5.63
CA THR A 96 20.19 4.76 -6.53
C THR A 96 19.96 3.34 -6.01
N ARG A 97 20.99 2.71 -5.46
CA ARG A 97 20.85 1.38 -4.82
C ARG A 97 19.97 1.45 -3.58
N ALA A 98 20.13 2.46 -2.74
CA ALA A 98 19.30 2.67 -1.56
C ALA A 98 17.83 2.90 -1.95
N ALA A 99 17.56 3.68 -2.99
CA ALA A 99 16.23 3.93 -3.52
C ALA A 99 15.59 2.63 -4.08
N GLY A 100 16.35 1.79 -4.78
CA GLY A 100 15.88 0.49 -5.25
C GLY A 100 15.52 -0.47 -4.12
N LEU A 101 16.34 -0.54 -3.07
CA LEU A 101 16.04 -1.33 -1.87
C LEU A 101 14.81 -0.80 -1.13
N ALA A 102 14.66 0.52 -1.02
CA ALA A 102 13.48 1.14 -0.44
C ALA A 102 12.20 0.76 -1.20
N LEU A 103 12.26 0.75 -2.53
CA LEU A 103 11.14 0.31 -3.38
C LEU A 103 10.78 -1.15 -3.14
N LEU A 104 11.75 -2.04 -3.06
CA LEU A 104 11.52 -3.47 -2.75
C LEU A 104 10.87 -3.64 -1.38
N LEU A 105 11.38 -2.95 -0.36
CA LEU A 105 10.82 -3.00 0.99
C LEU A 105 9.38 -2.48 1.04
N ALA A 106 9.09 -1.40 0.32
CA ALA A 106 7.74 -0.86 0.21
C ALA A 106 6.77 -1.89 -0.40
N TRP A 107 7.15 -2.55 -1.49
CA TRP A 107 6.32 -3.60 -2.11
C TRP A 107 6.18 -4.84 -1.25
N LEU A 108 7.22 -5.27 -0.55
CA LEU A 108 7.15 -6.39 0.40
C LEU A 108 6.21 -6.08 1.57
N SER A 109 6.19 -4.84 2.04
CA SER A 109 5.26 -4.42 3.11
C SER A 109 3.80 -4.49 2.66
N VAL A 110 3.50 -4.05 1.44
CA VAL A 110 2.16 -4.17 0.84
C VAL A 110 1.76 -5.64 0.71
N TRP A 111 2.66 -6.48 0.19
CA TRP A 111 2.41 -7.91 0.04
C TRP A 111 2.14 -8.59 1.38
N SER A 112 2.91 -8.25 2.41
CA SER A 112 2.71 -8.79 3.76
C SER A 112 1.37 -8.38 4.36
N ALA A 113 0.94 -7.14 4.15
CA ALA A 113 -0.35 -6.64 4.60
C ALA A 113 -1.52 -7.36 3.90
N LEU A 114 -1.45 -7.56 2.58
CA LEU A 114 -2.44 -8.29 1.81
C LEU A 114 -2.55 -9.76 2.27
N ARG A 115 -1.42 -10.41 2.53
CA ARG A 115 -1.42 -11.76 3.13
C ARG A 115 -2.02 -11.78 4.53
N GLY A 116 -1.79 -10.73 5.31
CA GLY A 116 -2.38 -10.58 6.65
C GLY A 116 -3.90 -10.54 6.62
N VAL A 117 -4.49 -9.81 5.68
CA VAL A 117 -5.96 -9.76 5.49
C VAL A 117 -6.52 -11.14 5.16
N ARG A 118 -5.91 -11.85 4.20
CA ARG A 118 -6.33 -13.22 3.86
C ARG A 118 -6.28 -14.16 5.05
N ARG A 119 -5.16 -14.19 5.79
CA ARG A 119 -5.00 -15.04 6.97
C ARG A 119 -6.03 -14.75 8.06
N ARG A 120 -6.44 -13.50 8.23
CA ARG A 120 -7.48 -13.13 9.21
C ARG A 120 -8.86 -13.62 8.77
N ALA A 121 -9.18 -13.51 7.48
CA ALA A 121 -10.41 -14.02 6.92
C ALA A 121 -10.50 -15.55 7.06
N ASP A 122 -9.42 -16.26 6.72
CA ASP A 122 -9.35 -17.73 6.84
C ASP A 122 -9.50 -18.20 8.30
N ARG A 123 -8.83 -17.53 9.24
CA ARG A 123 -8.95 -17.86 10.67
C ARG A 123 -10.37 -17.66 11.19
N PHE A 124 -11.04 -16.62 10.73
CA PHE A 124 -12.43 -16.37 11.12
C PHE A 124 -13.36 -17.47 10.61
N LEU A 125 -13.19 -17.92 9.38
CA LEU A 125 -13.95 -19.04 8.80
C LEU A 125 -13.71 -20.34 9.57
N LEU A 126 -12.46 -20.65 9.92
CA LEU A 126 -12.11 -21.82 10.72
C LEU A 126 -12.73 -21.79 12.12
N MET A 127 -12.80 -20.62 12.75
CA MET A 127 -13.46 -20.46 14.05
C MET A 127 -14.97 -20.70 13.97
N LEU A 128 -15.62 -20.37 12.86
CA LEU A 128 -17.04 -20.61 12.64
C LEU A 128 -17.33 -22.10 12.41
N GLU A 129 -16.43 -22.78 11.69
CA GLU A 129 -16.56 -24.22 11.40
C GLU A 129 -16.46 -25.10 12.67
N HIS A 130 -15.73 -24.63 13.69
CA HIS A 130 -15.53 -25.32 14.96
C HIS A 130 -16.55 -24.92 16.05
N ARG A 131 -17.53 -24.09 15.76
CA ARG A 131 -18.63 -23.84 16.67
C ARG A 131 -19.65 -24.99 16.59
N PRO A 132 -19.89 -25.71 17.71
CA PRO A 132 -20.93 -26.74 17.77
C PRO A 132 -22.33 -26.15 17.58
#